data_8d7caace18ca3df6c19dfbc85af81155
#
_entry.id   8d7caace18ca3df6c19dfbc85af81155
#
_cell.length_a   1.000
_cell.length_b   1.000
_cell.length_c   1.000
_cell.angle_alpha   90.00
_cell.angle_beta   90.00
_cell.angle_gamma   90.00
#
_symmetry.space_group_name_H-M   'P 1'
#
loop_
_entity.id
_entity.type
_entity.pdbx_description
1 polymer ?
#
loop_
_entity_poly.entity_id
_entity_poly.type
_entity_poly.pdbx_seq_one_letter_code
_entity_poly.pdbx_strand_id
1 'polypeptide(L)'
;RSTARVAEQDQVEQRKTLPVMLFLGLDGRRRAVRLELVRRIDTVSRDALDIEGARAQAVIDGSIFTLVGHEFGALPEEKCRLLRLSDGECEIAYIVREVLDAANINGEIVPSNDDPLIEGTTLIDNGLVPVIDGHPLFSVHRPTDRGCQPLSCRLPTDSEWVRTILEPLVEAAGYRISTDESEETDVAIRLAENTAEVFGPARRVIHLRPEPEVGENDLGSIYRYDRDALLAALKQARTGTRA
;
A
#
# COMPACT_ATOMS: atom_id res chain seq x y z
N ARG A 1 -60.76 9.09 -2.18
CA ARG A 1 -60.08 9.14 -0.87
C ARG A 1 -59.24 7.88 -0.74
N SER A 2 -57.98 7.98 -0.46
CA SER A 2 -56.97 6.92 -0.18
C SER A 2 -56.25 6.36 -1.39
N THR A 3 -55.27 7.10 -1.90
CA THR A 3 -54.14 6.59 -2.66
C THR A 3 -52.90 7.41 -2.34
N ALA A 4 -52.46 7.36 -1.09
CA ALA A 4 -51.25 8.03 -0.64
C ALA A 4 -50.65 7.25 0.55
N ARG A 5 -50.25 5.99 0.32
CA ARG A 5 -49.59 5.19 1.37
C ARG A 5 -48.85 3.94 0.84
N VAL A 6 -48.20 4.02 -0.30
CA VAL A 6 -47.33 2.91 -0.78
C VAL A 6 -46.04 3.45 -1.43
N ALA A 7 -45.49 4.51 -0.95
CA ALA A 7 -44.21 5.04 -1.49
C ALA A 7 -43.17 5.32 -0.41
N GLU A 8 -43.20 4.59 0.71
CA GLU A 8 -42.32 4.87 1.85
C GLU A 8 -41.65 3.62 2.44
N GLN A 9 -41.46 2.59 1.66
CA GLN A 9 -40.81 1.34 2.16
C GLN A 9 -39.78 0.71 1.24
N ASP A 10 -39.15 1.45 0.35
CA ASP A 10 -38.01 0.96 -0.45
C ASP A 10 -36.73 1.78 -0.26
N GLN A 11 -36.53 2.38 0.92
CA GLN A 11 -35.17 2.63 1.40
C GLN A 11 -34.70 1.39 2.16
N VAL A 12 -34.51 0.30 1.45
CA VAL A 12 -33.64 -0.76 1.91
C VAL A 12 -32.24 -0.13 1.98
N GLU A 13 -31.84 0.21 3.22
CA GLU A 13 -30.46 0.48 3.56
C GLU A 13 -29.60 -0.55 2.81
N GLN A 14 -28.87 -0.12 1.80
CA GLN A 14 -27.80 -0.89 1.23
C GLN A 14 -26.79 -1.11 2.38
N ARG A 15 -26.99 -2.16 3.15
CA ARG A 15 -26.03 -2.62 4.14
C ARG A 15 -24.73 -2.82 3.39
N LYS A 16 -23.82 -1.92 3.62
CA LYS A 16 -22.50 -1.92 2.99
C LYS A 16 -21.80 -3.20 3.45
N THR A 17 -21.89 -4.25 2.65
CA THR A 17 -21.20 -5.51 2.94
C THR A 17 -19.70 -5.25 2.87
N LEU A 18 -18.98 -5.65 3.90
CA LEU A 18 -17.54 -5.51 3.95
C LEU A 18 -16.89 -6.89 3.71
N PRO A 19 -16.22 -7.10 2.57
CA PRO A 19 -15.54 -8.35 2.29
C PRO A 19 -14.27 -8.48 3.13
N VAL A 20 -14.08 -9.65 3.75
CA VAL A 20 -12.94 -9.97 4.61
C VAL A 20 -12.37 -11.35 4.28
N MET A 21 -11.08 -11.54 4.57
CA MET A 21 -10.40 -12.82 4.58
C MET A 21 -10.36 -13.34 6.02
N LEU A 22 -10.87 -14.55 6.24
CA LEU A 22 -10.85 -15.25 7.52
C LEU A 22 -9.61 -16.14 7.61
N PHE A 23 -8.98 -16.15 8.76
CA PHE A 23 -7.82 -16.99 9.01
C PHE A 23 -7.69 -17.37 10.49
N LEU A 24 -6.88 -18.40 10.77
CA LEU A 24 -6.43 -18.75 12.11
C LEU A 24 -5.04 -18.16 12.34
N GLY A 25 -4.89 -17.38 13.40
CA GLY A 25 -3.57 -16.95 13.88
C GLY A 25 -2.75 -18.15 14.38
N LEU A 26 -1.48 -17.94 14.69
CA LEU A 26 -0.61 -18.98 15.25
C LEU A 26 -1.13 -19.51 16.60
N ASP A 27 -1.85 -18.68 17.35
CA ASP A 27 -2.56 -19.05 18.59
C ASP A 27 -3.83 -19.88 18.37
N GLY A 28 -4.17 -20.15 17.11
CA GLY A 28 -5.39 -20.87 16.74
C GLY A 28 -6.67 -20.04 16.85
N ARG A 29 -6.59 -18.76 17.16
CA ARG A 29 -7.77 -17.88 17.21
C ARG A 29 -8.17 -17.42 15.80
N ARG A 30 -9.48 -17.40 15.56
CA ARG A 30 -10.05 -16.90 14.32
C ARG A 30 -9.96 -15.37 14.28
N ARG A 31 -9.50 -14.83 13.17
CA ARG A 31 -9.40 -13.39 12.90
C ARG A 31 -9.86 -13.11 11.49
N ALA A 32 -10.15 -11.84 11.22
CA ALA A 32 -10.48 -11.35 9.89
C ALA A 32 -9.59 -10.16 9.53
N VAL A 33 -9.30 -10.01 8.26
CA VAL A 33 -8.67 -8.81 7.68
C VAL A 33 -9.46 -8.39 6.45
N ARG A 34 -9.57 -7.09 6.19
CA ARG A 34 -10.26 -6.57 5.01
C ARG A 34 -9.66 -7.15 3.73
N LEU A 35 -10.51 -7.67 2.84
CA LEU A 35 -10.05 -8.35 1.63
C LEU A 35 -9.28 -7.42 0.69
N GLU A 36 -9.59 -6.13 0.70
CA GLU A 36 -8.89 -5.09 -0.08
C GLU A 36 -7.40 -4.97 0.27
N LEU A 37 -7.02 -5.33 1.50
CA LEU A 37 -5.62 -5.33 1.93
C LEU A 37 -4.87 -6.59 1.50
N VAL A 38 -5.57 -7.67 1.17
CA VAL A 38 -4.96 -8.96 0.83
C VAL A 38 -4.50 -8.93 -0.62
N ARG A 39 -3.21 -9.09 -0.83
CA ARG A 39 -2.61 -9.19 -2.16
C ARG A 39 -2.48 -10.63 -2.62
N ARG A 40 -1.91 -11.47 -1.77
CA ARG A 40 -1.58 -12.84 -2.11
C ARG A 40 -1.45 -13.70 -0.85
N ILE A 41 -1.61 -15.00 -1.03
CA ILE A 41 -1.30 -16.01 -0.02
C ILE A 41 -0.03 -16.73 -0.48
N ASP A 42 1.01 -16.70 0.34
CA ASP A 42 2.26 -17.35 0.07
C ASP A 42 2.50 -18.53 1.02
N THR A 43 3.23 -19.53 0.57
CA THR A 43 3.72 -20.62 1.42
C THR A 43 5.23 -20.67 1.27
N VAL A 44 5.95 -20.45 2.35
CA VAL A 44 7.41 -20.43 2.38
C VAL A 44 7.95 -21.51 3.31
N SER A 45 9.22 -21.88 3.15
CA SER A 45 9.90 -22.74 4.14
C SER A 45 10.18 -21.94 5.41
N ARG A 46 10.35 -22.64 6.53
CA ARG A 46 10.73 -22.02 7.81
C ARG A 46 12.04 -21.23 7.69
N ASP A 47 12.98 -21.69 6.88
CA ASP A 47 14.29 -21.05 6.66
C ASP A 47 14.20 -19.72 5.90
N ALA A 48 13.07 -19.44 5.25
CA ALA A 48 12.82 -18.15 4.62
C ALA A 48 12.40 -17.05 5.63
N LEU A 49 12.23 -17.42 6.89
CA LEU A 49 11.87 -16.50 7.97
C LEU A 49 13.10 -16.22 8.84
N ASP A 50 13.42 -14.95 9.00
CA ASP A 50 14.46 -14.44 9.88
C ASP A 50 13.83 -13.66 11.02
N ILE A 51 14.00 -14.15 12.27
CA ILE A 51 13.40 -13.55 13.46
C ILE A 51 14.50 -13.39 14.51
N GLU A 52 14.94 -12.17 14.69
CA GLU A 52 15.96 -11.79 15.66
C GLU A 52 15.42 -10.68 16.57
N GLY A 53 15.00 -11.03 17.78
CA GLY A 53 14.45 -10.08 18.74
C GLY A 53 13.21 -9.35 18.21
N ALA A 54 13.30 -8.04 18.08
CA ALA A 54 12.22 -7.21 17.53
C ALA A 54 12.18 -7.17 15.99
N ARG A 55 13.21 -7.72 15.33
CA ARG A 55 13.28 -7.79 13.86
C ARG A 55 12.73 -9.13 13.39
N ALA A 56 11.65 -9.08 12.65
CA ALA A 56 11.09 -10.26 12.01
C ALA A 56 10.85 -9.98 10.53
N GLN A 57 11.39 -10.85 9.68
CA GLN A 57 11.38 -10.71 8.23
C GLN A 57 11.07 -12.04 7.55
N ALA A 58 10.51 -11.96 6.34
CA ALA A 58 10.28 -13.09 5.46
C ALA A 58 10.88 -12.81 4.09
N VAL A 59 11.56 -13.78 3.49
CA VAL A 59 12.06 -13.72 2.12
C VAL A 59 11.08 -14.44 1.22
N ILE A 60 10.47 -13.72 0.28
CA ILE A 60 9.49 -14.25 -0.66
C ILE A 60 9.90 -13.81 -2.08
N ASP A 61 10.11 -14.75 -2.97
CA ASP A 61 10.51 -14.48 -4.37
C ASP A 61 11.72 -13.50 -4.48
N GLY A 62 12.70 -13.61 -3.56
CA GLY A 62 13.88 -12.77 -3.53
C GLY A 62 13.68 -11.38 -2.92
N SER A 63 12.47 -11.04 -2.45
CA SER A 63 12.16 -9.79 -1.79
C SER A 63 11.99 -9.99 -0.28
N ILE A 64 12.38 -8.99 0.51
CA ILE A 64 12.30 -9.03 1.97
C ILE A 64 11.05 -8.27 2.42
N PHE A 65 10.23 -8.92 3.25
CA PHE A 65 9.02 -8.34 3.83
C PHE A 65 9.11 -8.33 5.35
N THR A 66 8.57 -7.29 6.00
CA THR A 66 8.39 -7.31 7.46
C THR A 66 7.39 -8.41 7.81
N LEU A 67 7.77 -9.29 8.74
CA LEU A 67 6.94 -10.39 9.21
C LEU A 67 6.16 -9.94 10.45
N VAL A 68 4.86 -10.15 10.43
CA VAL A 68 3.93 -9.76 11.50
C VAL A 68 3.12 -10.97 11.93
N GLY A 69 2.64 -10.99 13.17
CA GLY A 69 1.81 -12.08 13.70
C GLY A 69 2.61 -13.26 14.26
N HIS A 70 3.94 -13.22 14.19
CA HIS A 70 4.83 -14.25 14.72
C HIS A 70 4.83 -14.29 16.27
N GLU A 71 4.45 -13.20 16.91
CA GLU A 71 4.35 -13.04 18.37
C GLU A 71 3.17 -13.80 18.98
N PHE A 72 2.20 -14.20 18.18
CA PHE A 72 0.97 -14.83 18.67
C PHE A 72 1.09 -16.34 18.90
N GLY A 73 2.22 -16.97 18.61
CA GLY A 73 2.35 -18.41 18.86
C GLY A 73 3.61 -19.04 18.29
N ALA A 74 3.71 -20.35 18.44
CA ALA A 74 4.83 -21.10 17.92
C ALA A 74 4.78 -21.18 16.38
N LEU A 75 5.92 -20.96 15.76
CA LEU A 75 6.06 -21.06 14.31
C LEU A 75 5.98 -22.53 13.86
N PRO A 76 5.38 -22.82 12.70
CA PRO A 76 5.45 -24.12 12.08
C PRO A 76 6.90 -24.53 11.77
N GLU A 77 7.21 -25.82 11.89
CA GLU A 77 8.59 -26.33 11.72
C GLU A 77 9.06 -26.36 10.26
N GLU A 78 8.17 -26.66 9.31
CA GLU A 78 8.56 -26.85 7.91
C GLU A 78 8.05 -25.75 6.98
N LYS A 79 6.73 -25.55 6.95
CA LYS A 79 6.07 -24.61 6.01
C LYS A 79 5.23 -23.60 6.75
N CYS A 80 5.45 -22.34 6.41
CA CYS A 80 4.75 -21.20 6.97
C CYS A 80 3.82 -20.60 5.91
N ARG A 81 2.57 -20.34 6.29
CA ARG A 81 1.61 -19.61 5.45
C ARG A 81 1.63 -18.14 5.79
N LEU A 82 1.69 -17.31 4.77
CA LEU A 82 1.78 -15.87 4.88
C LEU A 82 0.65 -15.23 4.08
N LEU A 83 -0.06 -14.28 4.69
CA LEU A 83 -0.90 -13.34 3.97
C LEU A 83 -0.05 -12.13 3.62
N ARG A 84 0.17 -11.87 2.34
CA ARG A 84 0.74 -10.61 1.88
C ARG A 84 -0.34 -9.55 1.92
N LEU A 85 -0.13 -8.57 2.78
CA LEU A 85 -1.02 -7.44 2.98
C LEU A 85 -0.39 -6.18 2.44
N SER A 86 -1.18 -5.28 1.85
CA SER A 86 -0.73 -4.00 1.32
C SER A 86 -1.77 -2.92 1.55
N ASP A 87 -1.32 -1.74 1.95
CA ASP A 87 -2.11 -0.50 2.00
C ASP A 87 -1.97 0.34 0.72
N GLY A 88 -1.25 -0.19 -0.28
CA GLY A 88 -0.93 0.51 -1.53
C GLY A 88 0.42 1.22 -1.53
N GLU A 89 0.98 1.54 -0.37
CA GLU A 89 2.31 2.13 -0.21
C GLU A 89 3.35 1.07 0.20
N CYS A 90 2.93 0.14 1.04
CA CYS A 90 3.78 -0.81 1.72
C CYS A 90 3.17 -2.21 1.66
N GLU A 91 4.03 -3.23 1.68
CA GLU A 91 3.62 -4.62 1.81
C GLU A 91 4.28 -5.25 3.03
N ILE A 92 3.50 -6.02 3.78
CA ILE A 92 3.94 -6.82 4.92
C ILE A 92 3.51 -8.26 4.74
N ALA A 93 4.19 -9.18 5.41
CA ALA A 93 3.87 -10.59 5.44
C ALA A 93 3.28 -10.93 6.82
N TYR A 94 1.98 -11.20 6.89
CA TYR A 94 1.32 -11.63 8.12
C TYR A 94 1.31 -13.16 8.19
N ILE A 95 1.99 -13.72 9.20
CA ILE A 95 2.04 -15.18 9.36
C ILE A 95 0.75 -15.70 9.97
N VAL A 96 0.22 -16.77 9.38
CA VAL A 96 -1.02 -17.43 9.82
C VAL A 96 -0.82 -18.92 9.92
N ARG A 97 -1.59 -19.55 10.81
CA ARG A 97 -1.64 -21.01 10.89
C ARG A 97 -2.38 -21.59 9.68
N GLU A 98 -3.50 -20.96 9.32
CA GLU A 98 -4.37 -21.42 8.24
C GLU A 98 -5.19 -20.25 7.68
N VAL A 99 -5.36 -20.19 6.37
CA VAL A 99 -6.33 -19.33 5.71
C VAL A 99 -7.62 -20.12 5.54
N LEU A 100 -8.72 -19.57 6.01
CA LEU A 100 -10.01 -20.25 5.99
C LEU A 100 -10.77 -19.97 4.71
N ASP A 101 -11.45 -18.82 4.64
CA ASP A 101 -12.31 -18.46 3.52
C ASP A 101 -12.49 -16.93 3.46
N ALA A 102 -13.01 -16.44 2.33
CA ALA A 102 -13.51 -15.09 2.21
C ALA A 102 -14.96 -15.03 2.70
N ALA A 103 -15.27 -14.05 3.52
CA ALA A 103 -16.61 -13.82 4.06
C ALA A 103 -17.04 -12.36 3.88
N ASN A 104 -18.33 -12.11 4.00
CA ASN A 104 -18.87 -10.76 4.03
C ASN A 104 -19.38 -10.43 5.43
N ILE A 105 -18.92 -9.33 5.98
CA ILE A 105 -19.51 -8.75 7.20
C ILE A 105 -20.77 -8.02 6.80
N ASN A 106 -21.91 -8.53 7.28
CA ASN A 106 -23.23 -7.93 7.03
C ASN A 106 -23.75 -7.16 8.26
N GLY A 107 -23.01 -7.19 9.35
CA GLY A 107 -23.34 -6.57 10.62
C GLY A 107 -22.42 -5.40 10.97
N GLU A 108 -22.61 -4.89 12.15
CA GLU A 108 -21.78 -3.85 12.74
C GLU A 108 -20.47 -4.45 13.27
N ILE A 109 -19.37 -3.72 13.13
CA ILE A 109 -18.12 -4.01 13.84
C ILE A 109 -18.19 -3.23 15.15
N VAL A 110 -18.25 -3.96 16.26
CA VAL A 110 -18.23 -3.35 17.59
C VAL A 110 -16.80 -2.99 17.94
N PRO A 111 -16.47 -1.69 18.08
CA PRO A 111 -15.10 -1.25 18.34
C PRO A 111 -14.50 -1.91 19.59
N SER A 112 -13.21 -2.25 19.54
CA SER A 112 -12.44 -2.74 20.68
C SER A 112 -11.30 -1.78 20.96
N ASN A 113 -11.12 -1.44 22.24
CA ASN A 113 -10.01 -0.59 22.67
C ASN A 113 -8.90 -1.40 23.37
N ASP A 114 -9.03 -2.73 23.45
CA ASP A 114 -8.11 -3.59 24.20
C ASP A 114 -6.81 -3.87 23.42
N ASP A 115 -6.88 -3.89 22.08
CA ASP A 115 -5.75 -4.14 21.20
C ASP A 115 -5.75 -3.09 20.07
N PRO A 116 -4.69 -2.27 19.97
CA PRO A 116 -4.61 -1.23 18.95
C PRO A 116 -4.57 -1.76 17.51
N LEU A 117 -4.28 -3.04 17.31
CA LEU A 117 -4.28 -3.69 16.00
C LEU A 117 -5.66 -4.25 15.61
N ILE A 118 -6.65 -4.16 16.49
CA ILE A 118 -8.01 -4.67 16.25
C ILE A 118 -8.98 -3.49 16.12
N GLU A 119 -9.58 -3.34 14.94
CA GLU A 119 -10.64 -2.36 14.69
C GLU A 119 -11.86 -2.60 15.59
N GLY A 120 -12.20 -3.87 15.77
CA GLY A 120 -13.33 -4.28 16.58
C GLY A 120 -13.64 -5.75 16.37
N THR A 121 -14.79 -6.17 16.89
CA THR A 121 -15.28 -7.54 16.79
C THR A 121 -16.62 -7.57 16.06
N THR A 122 -16.79 -8.54 15.19
CA THR A 122 -18.05 -8.77 14.47
C THR A 122 -18.49 -10.21 14.57
N LEU A 123 -19.72 -10.49 14.15
CA LEU A 123 -20.29 -11.83 14.15
C LEU A 123 -20.21 -12.43 12.74
N ILE A 124 -19.48 -13.55 12.60
CA ILE A 124 -19.40 -14.33 11.36
C ILE A 124 -19.67 -15.79 11.70
N ASP A 125 -20.63 -16.43 11.02
CA ASP A 125 -21.05 -17.82 11.25
C ASP A 125 -21.34 -18.12 12.74
N ASN A 126 -22.08 -17.25 13.41
CA ASN A 126 -22.41 -17.32 14.84
C ASN A 126 -21.19 -17.28 15.78
N GLY A 127 -20.00 -16.94 15.30
CA GLY A 127 -18.79 -16.75 16.09
C GLY A 127 -18.35 -15.31 16.14
N LEU A 128 -17.84 -14.87 17.29
CA LEU A 128 -17.20 -13.56 17.42
C LEU A 128 -15.82 -13.59 16.76
N VAL A 129 -15.58 -12.69 15.82
CA VAL A 129 -14.35 -12.63 15.04
C VAL A 129 -13.76 -11.21 15.16
N PRO A 130 -12.56 -11.07 15.73
CA PRO A 130 -11.82 -9.81 15.71
C PRO A 130 -11.42 -9.45 14.28
N VAL A 131 -11.60 -8.19 13.91
CA VAL A 131 -11.20 -7.60 12.63
C VAL A 131 -9.92 -6.80 12.82
N ILE A 132 -8.88 -7.14 12.08
CA ILE A 132 -7.61 -6.44 12.13
C ILE A 132 -7.75 -5.07 11.46
N ASP A 133 -7.28 -4.03 12.17
CA ASP A 133 -7.18 -2.68 11.61
C ASP A 133 -5.91 -2.55 10.76
N GLY A 134 -6.10 -2.29 9.47
CA GLY A 134 -4.99 -2.10 8.55
C GLY A 134 -4.16 -0.86 8.85
N HIS A 135 -4.78 0.23 9.31
CA HIS A 135 -4.07 1.49 9.52
C HIS A 135 -2.98 1.39 10.61
N PRO A 136 -3.27 1.00 11.86
CA PRO A 136 -2.23 0.81 12.86
C PRO A 136 -1.31 -0.35 12.51
N LEU A 137 -1.81 -1.41 11.87
CA LEU A 137 -0.98 -2.54 11.45
C LEU A 137 0.18 -2.08 10.55
N PHE A 138 -0.08 -1.28 9.53
CA PHE A 138 0.96 -0.77 8.64
C PHE A 138 1.79 0.34 9.30
N SER A 139 1.22 1.20 10.15
CA SER A 139 1.96 2.29 10.80
C SER A 139 2.99 1.77 11.82
N VAL A 140 2.65 0.72 12.58
CA VAL A 140 3.54 0.11 13.57
C VAL A 140 4.62 -0.77 12.91
N HIS A 141 4.24 -1.51 11.86
CA HIS A 141 5.13 -2.48 11.21
C HIS A 141 5.71 -1.97 9.88
N ARG A 142 5.60 -0.67 9.62
CA ARG A 142 6.26 -0.07 8.44
C ARG A 142 7.76 -0.33 8.53
N PRO A 143 8.35 -1.05 7.56
CA PRO A 143 9.78 -1.34 7.60
C PRO A 143 10.55 -0.03 7.69
N THR A 144 11.37 0.09 8.73
CA THR A 144 12.31 1.22 8.91
C THR A 144 13.45 1.15 7.90
N ASP A 145 13.58 0.03 7.18
CA ASP A 145 14.66 -0.22 6.22
C ASP A 145 14.10 -0.35 4.79
N ARG A 146 14.44 0.60 3.96
CA ARG A 146 14.44 0.69 2.48
C ARG A 146 13.31 0.03 1.65
N GLY A 147 12.47 -0.84 2.19
CA GLY A 147 11.41 -1.54 1.46
C GLY A 147 10.07 -0.80 1.37
N CYS A 148 9.80 0.14 2.28
CA CYS A 148 8.59 0.96 2.31
C CYS A 148 8.84 2.46 2.53
N GLN A 149 10.05 2.94 2.32
CA GLN A 149 10.20 4.39 2.17
C GLN A 149 9.45 4.79 0.90
N PRO A 150 8.66 5.85 0.95
CA PRO A 150 8.12 6.43 -0.26
C PRO A 150 9.29 6.67 -1.21
N LEU A 151 9.15 6.23 -2.45
CA LEU A 151 10.17 6.42 -3.46
C LEU A 151 10.54 7.89 -3.49
N SER A 152 11.84 8.17 -3.57
CA SER A 152 12.33 9.54 -3.60
C SER A 152 12.20 10.12 -5.00
N CYS A 153 11.67 11.34 -5.07
CA CYS A 153 11.59 12.10 -6.32
C CYS A 153 12.32 13.41 -6.18
N ARG A 154 13.20 13.70 -7.14
CA ARG A 154 13.84 15.02 -7.26
C ARG A 154 13.08 15.84 -8.26
N LEU A 155 12.73 17.04 -7.84
CA LEU A 155 12.05 18.03 -8.67
C LEU A 155 13.06 19.05 -9.23
N PRO A 156 12.75 19.67 -10.38
CA PRO A 156 13.55 20.80 -10.87
C PRO A 156 13.46 21.96 -9.90
N THR A 157 14.57 22.67 -9.75
CA THR A 157 14.66 23.81 -8.84
C THR A 157 13.95 25.03 -9.44
N ASP A 158 13.21 25.71 -8.56
CA ASP A 158 12.85 27.14 -8.64
C ASP A 158 11.89 27.61 -9.73
N SER A 159 10.74 26.95 -9.89
CA SER A 159 9.59 27.63 -10.48
C SER A 159 8.39 27.59 -9.54
N GLU A 160 7.61 28.67 -9.51
CA GLU A 160 6.36 28.76 -8.78
C GLU A 160 5.40 27.62 -9.19
N TRP A 161 5.44 27.22 -10.47
CA TRP A 161 4.70 26.09 -11.00
C TRP A 161 5.11 24.75 -10.35
N VAL A 162 6.41 24.53 -10.12
CA VAL A 162 6.89 23.30 -9.47
C VAL A 162 6.30 23.21 -8.07
N ARG A 163 6.40 24.27 -7.26
CA ARG A 163 5.89 24.28 -5.88
C ARG A 163 4.37 24.21 -5.80
N THR A 164 3.67 24.85 -6.72
CA THR A 164 2.21 24.98 -6.63
C THR A 164 1.47 23.79 -7.24
N ILE A 165 2.03 23.16 -8.27
CA ILE A 165 1.35 22.12 -9.05
C ILE A 165 2.09 20.79 -9.01
N LEU A 166 3.40 20.77 -9.28
CA LEU A 166 4.14 19.52 -9.45
C LEU A 166 4.41 18.84 -8.11
N GLU A 167 4.86 19.58 -7.10
CA GLU A 167 5.15 19.06 -5.77
C GLU A 167 3.94 18.38 -5.11
N PRO A 168 2.76 19.00 -4.98
CA PRO A 168 1.59 18.34 -4.42
C PRO A 168 1.14 17.13 -5.22
N LEU A 169 1.34 17.13 -6.54
CA LEU A 169 0.95 16.02 -7.41
C LEU A 169 1.89 14.82 -7.22
N VAL A 170 3.19 15.06 -7.05
CA VAL A 170 4.21 14.02 -6.80
C VAL A 170 4.04 13.44 -5.40
N GLU A 171 3.75 14.26 -4.39
CA GLU A 171 3.42 13.80 -3.04
C GLU A 171 2.14 12.97 -3.02
N ALA A 172 1.09 13.41 -3.71
CA ALA A 172 -0.16 12.67 -3.87
C ALA A 172 0.03 11.33 -4.61
N ALA A 173 1.05 11.22 -5.46
CA ALA A 173 1.46 9.98 -6.10
C ALA A 173 2.27 9.05 -5.18
N GLY A 174 2.53 9.45 -3.92
CA GLY A 174 3.22 8.66 -2.90
C GLY A 174 4.74 8.71 -2.98
N TYR A 175 5.30 9.80 -3.50
CA TYR A 175 6.74 10.06 -3.52
C TYR A 175 7.14 11.06 -2.44
N ARG A 176 8.33 10.85 -1.86
CA ARG A 176 9.00 11.82 -1.00
C ARG A 176 9.88 12.72 -1.85
N ILE A 177 9.76 14.04 -1.68
CA ILE A 177 10.62 14.97 -2.39
C ILE A 177 11.99 15.02 -1.72
N SER A 178 13.04 14.79 -2.50
CA SER A 178 14.42 14.93 -2.06
C SER A 178 15.00 16.25 -2.53
N THR A 179 15.53 17.03 -1.57
CA THR A 179 16.24 18.29 -1.83
C THR A 179 17.76 18.13 -1.77
N ASP A 180 18.25 16.95 -1.39
CA ASP A 180 19.69 16.67 -1.30
C ASP A 180 20.23 16.24 -2.66
N GLU A 181 21.09 17.06 -3.26
CA GLU A 181 21.69 16.82 -4.59
C GLU A 181 22.66 15.62 -4.59
N SER A 182 23.17 15.22 -3.43
CA SER A 182 24.10 14.09 -3.30
C SER A 182 23.40 12.75 -3.14
N GLU A 183 22.12 12.74 -2.79
CA GLU A 183 21.33 11.52 -2.61
C GLU A 183 20.94 10.91 -3.98
N GLU A 184 21.15 9.61 -4.17
CA GLU A 184 20.59 8.91 -5.31
C GLU A 184 19.07 8.80 -5.15
N THR A 185 18.30 9.36 -6.12
CA THR A 185 16.85 9.34 -6.09
C THR A 185 16.28 8.26 -7.03
N ASP A 186 15.09 7.74 -6.68
CA ASP A 186 14.40 6.74 -7.52
C ASP A 186 13.91 7.35 -8.83
N VAL A 187 13.42 8.58 -8.76
CA VAL A 187 12.93 9.34 -9.92
C VAL A 187 13.47 10.76 -9.89
N ALA A 188 13.84 11.31 -11.03
CA ALA A 188 14.07 12.74 -11.22
C ALA A 188 13.15 13.28 -12.32
N ILE A 189 12.51 14.41 -12.06
CA ILE A 189 11.70 15.11 -13.07
C ILE A 189 12.53 16.28 -13.60
N ARG A 190 12.67 16.36 -14.90
CA ARG A 190 13.43 17.43 -15.59
C ARG A 190 12.52 18.22 -16.51
N LEU A 191 12.70 19.52 -16.52
CA LEU A 191 12.09 20.41 -17.51
C LEU A 191 13.01 20.47 -18.75
N ALA A 192 12.45 20.33 -19.94
CA ALA A 192 13.22 20.37 -21.19
C ALA A 192 13.92 21.73 -21.39
N GLU A 193 13.44 22.79 -20.75
CA GLU A 193 14.01 24.13 -20.79
C GLU A 193 15.31 24.27 -19.98
N ASN A 194 15.54 23.42 -18.96
CA ASN A 194 16.64 23.51 -18.00
C ASN A 194 17.74 22.46 -18.25
N THR A 195 18.36 22.49 -19.40
CA THR A 195 19.46 21.58 -19.76
C THR A 195 20.74 21.78 -18.93
N ALA A 196 20.86 22.90 -18.22
CA ALA A 196 22.06 23.29 -17.45
C ALA A 196 22.01 22.88 -15.95
N GLU A 197 20.88 22.38 -15.44
CA GLU A 197 20.80 21.93 -14.05
C GLU A 197 21.60 20.65 -13.85
N VAL A 198 22.54 20.69 -12.91
CA VAL A 198 23.27 19.50 -12.47
C VAL A 198 22.36 18.70 -11.56
N PHE A 199 21.73 17.69 -12.13
CA PHE A 199 20.95 16.74 -11.33
C PHE A 199 21.88 15.66 -10.80
N GLY A 200 21.77 15.37 -9.50
CA GLY A 200 22.39 14.19 -8.91
C GLY A 200 21.89 12.88 -9.55
N PRO A 201 22.47 11.74 -9.18
CA PRO A 201 22.14 10.44 -9.76
C PRO A 201 20.65 10.09 -9.48
N ALA A 202 19.97 9.60 -10.50
CA ALA A 202 18.60 9.13 -10.41
C ALA A 202 18.42 7.84 -11.23
N ARG A 203 17.66 6.90 -10.70
CA ARG A 203 17.40 5.61 -11.38
C ARG A 203 16.54 5.78 -12.62
N ARG A 204 15.61 6.72 -12.58
CA ARG A 204 14.75 7.08 -13.73
C ARG A 204 14.62 8.58 -13.86
N VAL A 205 14.52 9.03 -15.09
CA VAL A 205 14.30 10.44 -15.42
C VAL A 205 13.02 10.57 -16.21
N ILE A 206 12.12 11.46 -15.77
CA ILE A 206 10.91 11.86 -16.49
C ILE A 206 11.16 13.25 -17.04
N HIS A 207 11.06 13.41 -18.35
CA HIS A 207 11.22 14.68 -19.03
C HIS A 207 9.86 15.34 -19.24
N LEU A 208 9.75 16.61 -18.85
CA LEU A 208 8.55 17.42 -19.07
C LEU A 208 8.85 18.52 -20.09
N ARG A 209 7.96 18.66 -21.07
CA ARG A 209 8.02 19.74 -22.07
C ARG A 209 7.00 20.83 -21.75
N PRO A 210 7.31 22.09 -22.10
CA PRO A 210 6.43 23.23 -21.84
C PRO A 210 5.24 23.29 -22.82
N GLU A 211 5.41 22.77 -24.04
CA GLU A 211 4.43 22.86 -25.11
C GLU A 211 3.68 21.54 -25.32
N PRO A 212 2.39 21.59 -25.73
CA PRO A 212 1.61 20.38 -25.98
C PRO A 212 2.09 19.61 -27.22
N GLU A 213 2.70 20.29 -28.20
CA GLU A 213 3.21 19.69 -29.42
C GLU A 213 4.55 18.98 -29.16
N VAL A 214 4.74 17.82 -29.78
CA VAL A 214 5.96 17.02 -29.64
C VAL A 214 6.95 17.48 -30.71
N GLY A 215 8.02 18.18 -30.29
CA GLY A 215 9.14 18.50 -31.17
C GLY A 215 10.01 17.26 -31.49
N GLU A 216 10.83 17.32 -32.52
CA GLU A 216 11.71 16.21 -32.91
C GLU A 216 12.68 15.78 -31.79
N ASN A 217 13.05 16.68 -30.88
CA ASN A 217 13.91 16.43 -29.71
C ASN A 217 13.15 16.00 -28.44
N ASP A 218 11.82 16.00 -28.47
CA ASP A 218 10.96 15.79 -27.30
C ASP A 218 10.34 14.39 -27.25
N LEU A 219 10.85 13.47 -28.06
CA LEU A 219 10.41 12.08 -28.09
C LEU A 219 10.56 11.45 -26.70
N GLY A 220 9.41 11.07 -26.10
CA GLY A 220 9.35 10.46 -24.76
C GLY A 220 9.16 11.47 -23.62
N SER A 221 9.06 12.75 -23.89
CA SER A 221 8.70 13.77 -22.90
C SER A 221 7.19 13.88 -22.72
N ILE A 222 6.76 14.27 -21.51
CA ILE A 222 5.37 14.48 -21.14
C ILE A 222 5.08 15.96 -21.12
N TYR A 223 3.91 16.37 -21.65
CA TYR A 223 3.47 17.75 -21.51
C TYR A 223 3.22 18.08 -20.03
N ARG A 224 3.83 19.16 -19.52
CA ARG A 224 3.84 19.50 -18.07
C ARG A 224 2.46 19.69 -17.45
N TYR A 225 1.43 19.98 -18.25
CA TYR A 225 0.04 20.12 -17.80
C TYR A 225 -0.80 18.85 -18.05
N ASP A 226 -0.24 17.80 -18.64
CA ASP A 226 -0.89 16.52 -18.78
C ASP A 226 -0.72 15.70 -17.48
N ARG A 227 -1.65 15.98 -16.56
CA ARG A 227 -1.69 15.34 -15.24
C ARG A 227 -1.78 13.82 -15.33
N ASP A 228 -2.61 13.31 -16.24
CA ASP A 228 -2.88 11.87 -16.33
C ASP A 228 -1.67 11.10 -16.87
N ALA A 229 -1.00 11.64 -17.89
CA ALA A 229 0.23 11.08 -18.41
C ALA A 229 1.36 11.11 -17.37
N LEU A 230 1.48 12.20 -16.60
CA LEU A 230 2.47 12.30 -15.53
C LEU A 230 2.22 11.28 -14.41
N LEU A 231 0.98 11.15 -13.94
CA LEU A 231 0.60 10.17 -12.94
C LEU A 231 0.81 8.73 -13.44
N ALA A 232 0.54 8.47 -14.72
CA ALA A 232 0.82 7.17 -15.33
C ALA A 232 2.32 6.85 -15.37
N ALA A 233 3.16 7.84 -15.72
CA ALA A 233 4.61 7.68 -15.73
C ALA A 233 5.19 7.45 -14.33
N LEU A 234 4.71 8.18 -13.32
CA LEU A 234 5.07 7.97 -11.91
C LEU A 234 4.66 6.58 -11.43
N LYS A 235 3.44 6.12 -11.74
CA LYS A 235 3.00 4.74 -11.43
C LYS A 235 3.87 3.69 -12.10
N GLN A 236 4.23 3.89 -13.37
CA GLN A 236 5.10 2.99 -14.11
C GLN A 236 6.53 2.98 -13.54
N ALA A 237 7.04 4.13 -13.12
CA ALA A 237 8.34 4.22 -12.43
C ALA A 237 8.33 3.43 -11.12
N ARG A 238 7.23 3.50 -10.35
CA ARG A 238 7.04 2.77 -9.10
C ARG A 238 7.03 1.25 -9.28
N THR A 239 6.39 0.73 -10.34
CA THR A 239 6.36 -0.71 -10.63
C THR A 239 7.68 -1.24 -11.15
N GLY A 240 8.45 -0.46 -11.89
CA GLY A 240 9.74 -0.86 -12.46
C GLY A 240 10.94 -0.72 -11.52
N THR A 241 10.81 -0.03 -10.39
CA THR A 241 11.87 0.09 -9.36
C THR A 241 11.81 -1.06 -8.35
N ARG A 242 10.71 -1.84 -8.35
CA ARG A 242 10.49 -3.01 -7.48
C ARG A 242 10.82 -4.36 -8.15
N ALA A 243 11.47 -4.36 -9.31
CA ALA A 243 11.91 -5.56 -10.02
C ALA A 243 13.42 -5.81 -9.84
#